data_abc0f464c64c1169a484d776da34cfab
#
_entry.id   abc0f464c64c1169a484d776da34cfab
#
_cell.length_a   1.000
_cell.length_b   1.000
_cell.length_c   1.000
_cell.angle_alpha   90.00
_cell.angle_beta   90.00
_cell.angle_gamma   90.00
#
_symmetry.space_group_name_H-M   'P 1'
#
loop_
_entity.id
_entity.type
_entity.pdbx_description
1 polymer ?
#
loop_
_entity_poly.entity_id
_entity_poly.type
_entity_poly.pdbx_seq_one_letter_code
_entity_poly.pdbx_strand_id
1 'polypeptide(L)'
;MPEKVLSPDGSMMWTGTDWIPAPPENQGHTIQDSVVMGDINTEVRHEHSHSHSTTVHNTVVHDMEKMVRSHLNTMVDAMAEGRLTDSKNIFERAKQIDYDLAINLHDGEYHPRIVNALCSDAENYCYSMVLNYNFVKRRETLVVYNQKFGNFYRTGIDKIQYVLQWDSNHVRTLLLLAEMMMKHNKFGILPSLSLLKKYKDAENVYQQVLRLEPTNQFALQGIVRIEKARMVMKISSAIIGGFVFFVLILAIV
;
A
#
# COMPACT_ATOMS: atom_id res chain seq x y z
N MET A 1 -48.08 -25.85 -11.44
CA MET A 1 -46.82 -25.13 -11.74
C MET A 1 -47.20 -23.97 -12.65
N PRO A 2 -46.82 -22.75 -12.42
CA PRO A 2 -47.11 -21.63 -13.34
C PRO A 2 -46.45 -21.93 -14.69
N GLU A 3 -47.21 -21.76 -15.77
CA GLU A 3 -46.73 -21.88 -17.13
C GLU A 3 -45.64 -20.82 -17.36
N LYS A 4 -44.50 -21.27 -17.89
CA LYS A 4 -43.41 -20.37 -18.29
C LYS A 4 -43.83 -19.66 -19.57
N VAL A 5 -44.03 -18.36 -19.48
CA VAL A 5 -44.41 -17.52 -20.63
C VAL A 5 -43.10 -16.95 -21.21
N LEU A 6 -42.85 -17.24 -22.50
CA LEU A 6 -41.75 -16.67 -23.25
C LEU A 6 -42.22 -15.46 -24.04
N SER A 7 -41.32 -14.51 -24.30
CA SER A 7 -41.56 -13.41 -25.23
C SER A 7 -41.75 -13.94 -26.65
N PRO A 8 -42.43 -13.17 -27.58
CA PRO A 8 -42.70 -13.63 -28.93
C PRO A 8 -41.46 -13.97 -29.76
N ASP A 9 -40.30 -13.43 -29.39
CA ASP A 9 -39.01 -13.67 -30.01
C ASP A 9 -38.18 -14.76 -29.25
N GLY A 10 -38.72 -15.32 -28.17
CA GLY A 10 -38.05 -16.37 -27.36
C GLY A 10 -36.88 -15.88 -26.53
N SER A 11 -36.53 -14.60 -26.55
CA SER A 11 -35.34 -14.08 -25.90
C SER A 11 -35.47 -13.84 -24.39
N MET A 12 -36.73 -13.69 -23.90
CA MET A 12 -37.04 -13.38 -22.50
C MET A 12 -38.07 -14.34 -21.95
N MET A 13 -37.98 -14.59 -20.65
CA MET A 13 -38.92 -15.44 -19.89
C MET A 13 -39.55 -14.61 -18.76
N TRP A 14 -40.86 -14.71 -18.61
CA TRP A 14 -41.59 -14.07 -17.51
C TRP A 14 -41.51 -14.89 -16.23
N THR A 15 -41.05 -14.26 -15.14
CA THR A 15 -40.93 -14.93 -13.83
C THR A 15 -42.17 -14.79 -12.94
N GLY A 16 -43.18 -14.06 -13.40
CA GLY A 16 -44.34 -13.67 -12.61
C GLY A 16 -44.27 -12.21 -12.09
N THR A 17 -43.08 -11.63 -12.06
CA THR A 17 -42.84 -10.24 -11.62
C THR A 17 -42.04 -9.44 -12.66
N ASP A 18 -41.05 -10.07 -13.31
CA ASP A 18 -40.14 -9.42 -14.27
C ASP A 18 -39.82 -10.30 -15.46
N TRP A 19 -39.41 -9.67 -16.56
CA TRP A 19 -38.83 -10.34 -17.74
C TRP A 19 -37.33 -10.53 -17.53
N ILE A 20 -36.86 -11.78 -17.55
CA ILE A 20 -35.45 -12.13 -17.47
C ILE A 20 -35.02 -12.79 -18.81
N PRO A 21 -33.73 -12.74 -19.18
CA PRO A 21 -33.26 -13.48 -20.36
C PRO A 21 -33.64 -14.96 -20.25
N ALA A 22 -34.27 -15.49 -21.31
CA ALA A 22 -34.62 -16.90 -21.36
C ALA A 22 -33.34 -17.73 -21.34
N PRO A 23 -33.28 -18.81 -20.55
CA PRO A 23 -32.15 -19.75 -20.65
C PRO A 23 -32.12 -20.31 -22.04
N PRO A 24 -30.92 -20.51 -22.64
CA PRO A 24 -30.83 -21.11 -23.98
C PRO A 24 -31.57 -22.42 -24.00
N GLU A 25 -32.46 -22.57 -24.99
CA GLU A 25 -33.12 -23.87 -25.20
C GLU A 25 -32.03 -24.94 -25.32
N ASN A 26 -32.20 -26.04 -24.58
CA ASN A 26 -31.40 -27.23 -24.70
C ASN A 26 -31.56 -27.82 -26.11
N GLN A 27 -30.99 -27.16 -27.10
CA GLN A 27 -30.68 -27.83 -28.36
C GLN A 27 -29.54 -28.77 -28.06
N GLY A 28 -29.81 -30.06 -28.20
CA GLY A 28 -28.91 -31.13 -27.84
C GLY A 28 -27.47 -30.87 -28.27
N HIS A 29 -26.62 -30.76 -27.29
CA HIS A 29 -25.16 -30.83 -27.30
C HIS A 29 -24.45 -30.59 -28.64
N THR A 30 -24.48 -29.38 -29.12
CA THR A 30 -23.39 -28.86 -29.91
C THR A 30 -22.62 -27.91 -29.00
N ILE A 31 -21.64 -28.47 -28.27
CA ILE A 31 -20.58 -27.68 -27.70
C ILE A 31 -19.71 -27.20 -28.86
N GLN A 32 -20.19 -26.23 -29.62
CA GLN A 32 -19.38 -25.43 -30.49
C GLN A 32 -18.94 -24.24 -29.67
N ASP A 33 -17.64 -24.11 -29.50
CA ASP A 33 -16.95 -22.99 -28.81
C ASP A 33 -16.68 -23.11 -27.30
N SER A 34 -16.71 -24.27 -26.70
CA SER A 34 -15.85 -24.47 -25.55
C SER A 34 -14.56 -25.13 -26.02
N VAL A 35 -13.43 -24.46 -25.82
CA VAL A 35 -12.11 -25.05 -26.01
C VAL A 35 -11.95 -26.13 -24.94
N VAL A 36 -12.55 -27.28 -25.15
CA VAL A 36 -12.21 -28.50 -24.43
C VAL A 36 -10.96 -29.05 -25.10
N MET A 37 -9.81 -28.67 -24.64
CA MET A 37 -8.58 -29.36 -24.96
C MET A 37 -8.60 -30.72 -24.25
N GLY A 38 -9.14 -31.73 -24.90
CA GLY A 38 -9.16 -33.10 -24.45
C GLY A 38 -10.09 -33.90 -25.34
N ASP A 39 -9.60 -34.96 -25.94
CA ASP A 39 -10.36 -35.87 -26.80
C ASP A 39 -11.65 -36.33 -26.10
N ILE A 40 -12.81 -35.91 -26.62
CA ILE A 40 -14.09 -36.52 -26.28
C ILE A 40 -14.20 -37.77 -27.12
N ASN A 41 -13.71 -38.89 -26.62
CA ASN A 41 -13.99 -40.19 -27.19
C ASN A 41 -15.42 -40.56 -26.79
N THR A 42 -16.36 -40.39 -27.71
CA THR A 42 -17.74 -40.89 -27.59
C THR A 42 -17.78 -42.39 -27.91
N GLU A 43 -17.16 -43.24 -27.11
CA GLU A 43 -17.54 -44.61 -27.00
C GLU A 43 -18.41 -44.81 -25.78
N VAL A 44 -19.71 -44.99 -26.00
CA VAL A 44 -20.66 -45.43 -24.98
C VAL A 44 -20.33 -46.85 -24.60
N ARG A 45 -19.46 -47.04 -23.63
CA ARG A 45 -19.35 -48.28 -22.85
C ARG A 45 -19.75 -48.00 -21.44
N HIS A 46 -20.83 -48.60 -21.03
CA HIS A 46 -21.22 -48.71 -19.63
C HIS A 46 -20.14 -49.48 -18.86
N GLU A 47 -19.20 -48.78 -18.28
CA GLU A 47 -18.40 -49.29 -17.17
C GLU A 47 -18.09 -48.14 -16.24
N HIS A 48 -18.33 -48.37 -14.96
CA HIS A 48 -18.17 -47.49 -13.83
C HIS A 48 -16.90 -46.65 -13.91
N SER A 49 -17.00 -45.34 -14.17
CA SER A 49 -15.86 -44.48 -14.07
C SER A 49 -16.08 -43.40 -12.99
N HIS A 50 -15.47 -43.62 -11.85
CA HIS A 50 -15.26 -42.63 -10.83
C HIS A 50 -14.21 -41.56 -11.23
N SER A 51 -13.68 -41.58 -12.47
CA SER A 51 -12.58 -40.72 -12.90
C SER A 51 -13.00 -39.37 -13.51
N HIS A 52 -14.24 -39.24 -14.01
CA HIS A 52 -14.68 -37.97 -14.63
C HIS A 52 -14.97 -36.84 -13.64
N SER A 53 -15.38 -37.17 -12.41
CA SER A 53 -15.67 -36.18 -11.37
C SER A 53 -14.41 -35.41 -10.92
N THR A 54 -13.27 -36.10 -10.84
CA THR A 54 -12.04 -35.52 -10.30
C THR A 54 -11.39 -34.52 -11.27
N THR A 55 -11.43 -34.78 -12.56
CA THR A 55 -10.79 -33.94 -13.58
C THR A 55 -11.54 -32.63 -13.76
N VAL A 56 -12.88 -32.67 -13.82
CA VAL A 56 -13.71 -31.44 -13.90
C VAL A 56 -13.59 -30.63 -12.64
N HIS A 57 -13.60 -31.25 -11.46
CA HIS A 57 -13.44 -30.58 -10.20
C HIS A 57 -12.08 -29.85 -10.09
N ASN A 58 -11.00 -30.53 -10.49
CA ASN A 58 -9.65 -29.96 -10.48
C ASN A 58 -9.52 -28.76 -11.42
N THR A 59 -10.15 -28.80 -12.60
CA THR A 59 -10.11 -27.66 -13.55
C THR A 59 -10.85 -26.46 -13.02
N VAL A 60 -12.05 -26.65 -12.45
CA VAL A 60 -12.83 -25.55 -11.86
C VAL A 60 -12.12 -24.91 -10.67
N VAL A 61 -11.54 -25.71 -9.78
CA VAL A 61 -10.77 -25.22 -8.63
C VAL A 61 -9.55 -24.41 -9.09
N HIS A 62 -8.84 -24.90 -10.11
CA HIS A 62 -7.67 -24.19 -10.66
C HIS A 62 -8.06 -22.85 -11.30
N ASP A 63 -9.16 -22.78 -12.00
CA ASP A 63 -9.65 -21.54 -12.60
C ASP A 63 -10.10 -20.54 -11.52
N MET A 64 -10.77 -20.99 -10.46
CA MET A 64 -11.14 -20.14 -9.32
C MET A 64 -9.91 -19.57 -8.62
N GLU A 65 -8.89 -20.39 -8.33
CA GLU A 65 -7.62 -19.92 -7.76
C GLU A 65 -6.96 -18.86 -8.65
N LYS A 66 -6.91 -19.09 -9.96
CA LYS A 66 -6.36 -18.13 -10.91
C LYS A 66 -7.12 -16.80 -10.89
N MET A 67 -8.44 -16.84 -10.77
CA MET A 67 -9.27 -15.63 -10.68
C MET A 67 -9.00 -14.87 -9.36
N VAL A 68 -8.95 -15.57 -8.22
CA VAL A 68 -8.61 -14.96 -6.92
C VAL A 68 -7.24 -14.30 -6.97
N ARG A 69 -6.22 -15.01 -7.47
CA ARG A 69 -4.86 -14.46 -7.63
C ARG A 69 -4.83 -13.24 -8.54
N SER A 70 -5.59 -13.23 -9.63
CA SER A 70 -5.71 -12.06 -10.52
C SER A 70 -6.27 -10.85 -9.80
N HIS A 71 -7.33 -11.02 -9.00
CA HIS A 71 -7.89 -9.93 -8.19
C HIS A 71 -6.90 -9.44 -7.13
N LEU A 72 -6.19 -10.35 -6.43
CA LEU A 72 -5.19 -9.97 -5.44
C LEU A 72 -3.99 -9.22 -6.07
N ASN A 73 -3.55 -9.59 -7.27
CA ASN A 73 -2.55 -8.83 -8.01
C ASN A 73 -3.04 -7.40 -8.31
N THR A 74 -4.26 -7.27 -8.85
CA THR A 74 -4.87 -5.96 -9.15
C THR A 74 -5.06 -5.12 -7.87
N MET A 75 -5.39 -5.76 -6.75
CA MET A 75 -5.49 -5.10 -5.44
C MET A 75 -4.14 -4.53 -5.00
N VAL A 76 -3.06 -5.29 -5.13
CA VAL A 76 -1.70 -4.84 -4.79
C VAL A 76 -1.29 -3.65 -5.66
N ASP A 77 -1.57 -3.70 -6.97
CA ASP A 77 -1.28 -2.60 -7.89
C ASP A 77 -2.07 -1.33 -7.50
N ALA A 78 -3.35 -1.47 -7.15
CA ALA A 78 -4.16 -0.35 -6.66
C ALA A 78 -3.62 0.25 -5.36
N MET A 79 -3.09 -0.57 -4.45
CA MET A 79 -2.44 -0.10 -3.22
C MET A 79 -1.16 0.67 -3.51
N ALA A 80 -0.33 0.20 -4.45
CA ALA A 80 0.90 0.87 -4.86
C ALA A 80 0.64 2.25 -5.49
N GLU A 81 -0.53 2.44 -6.11
CA GLU A 81 -0.99 3.70 -6.68
C GLU A 81 -1.73 4.59 -5.66
N GLY A 82 -1.88 4.16 -4.41
CA GLY A 82 -2.60 4.88 -3.36
C GLY A 82 -4.14 4.82 -3.48
N ARG A 83 -4.69 3.97 -4.35
CA ARG A 83 -6.14 3.78 -4.56
C ARG A 83 -6.72 2.79 -3.55
N LEU A 84 -6.64 3.14 -2.25
CA LEU A 84 -7.00 2.23 -1.16
C LEU A 84 -8.48 1.80 -1.16
N THR A 85 -9.39 2.68 -1.60
CA THR A 85 -10.82 2.33 -1.72
C THR A 85 -11.04 1.28 -2.81
N ASP A 86 -10.37 1.44 -3.95
CA ASP A 86 -10.44 0.47 -5.06
C ASP A 86 -9.86 -0.86 -4.64
N SER A 87 -8.70 -0.85 -3.98
CA SER A 87 -8.06 -2.08 -3.50
C SER A 87 -8.97 -2.87 -2.56
N LYS A 88 -9.68 -2.18 -1.65
CA LYS A 88 -10.65 -2.81 -0.77
C LYS A 88 -11.82 -3.45 -1.55
N ASN A 89 -12.36 -2.74 -2.54
CA ASN A 89 -13.45 -3.26 -3.38
C ASN A 89 -12.99 -4.48 -4.19
N ILE A 90 -11.75 -4.47 -4.68
CA ILE A 90 -11.17 -5.60 -5.43
C ILE A 90 -11.00 -6.80 -4.50
N PHE A 91 -10.56 -6.60 -3.26
CA PHE A 91 -10.44 -7.69 -2.28
C PHE A 91 -11.81 -8.30 -1.95
N GLU A 92 -12.85 -7.47 -1.77
CA GLU A 92 -14.21 -7.99 -1.57
C GLU A 92 -14.68 -8.87 -2.74
N ARG A 93 -14.33 -8.52 -3.99
CA ARG A 93 -14.61 -9.38 -5.15
C ARG A 93 -13.84 -10.70 -5.11
N ALA A 94 -12.57 -10.68 -4.71
CA ALA A 94 -11.81 -11.91 -4.54
C ALA A 94 -12.45 -12.85 -3.52
N LYS A 95 -12.94 -12.31 -2.40
CA LYS A 95 -13.68 -13.08 -1.37
C LYS A 95 -15.01 -13.63 -1.85
N GLN A 96 -15.66 -12.99 -2.81
CA GLN A 96 -16.91 -13.51 -3.42
C GLN A 96 -16.66 -14.73 -4.31
N ILE A 97 -15.45 -14.88 -4.85
CA ILE A 97 -15.07 -16.07 -5.66
C ILE A 97 -14.77 -17.24 -4.74
N ASP A 98 -13.87 -17.06 -3.79
CA ASP A 98 -13.50 -18.04 -2.77
C ASP A 98 -12.99 -17.29 -1.54
N TYR A 99 -13.79 -17.31 -0.47
CA TYR A 99 -13.52 -16.55 0.75
C TYR A 99 -12.26 -17.04 1.47
N ASP A 100 -12.18 -18.35 1.70
CA ASP A 100 -11.09 -18.95 2.48
C ASP A 100 -9.76 -18.85 1.73
N LEU A 101 -9.77 -19.11 0.44
CA LEU A 101 -8.59 -18.97 -0.41
C LEU A 101 -8.13 -17.52 -0.47
N ALA A 102 -9.05 -16.54 -0.65
CA ALA A 102 -8.70 -15.13 -0.72
C ALA A 102 -8.05 -14.64 0.58
N ILE A 103 -8.59 -15.03 1.74
CA ILE A 103 -8.00 -14.68 3.05
C ILE A 103 -6.64 -15.35 3.23
N ASN A 104 -6.53 -16.65 2.98
CA ASN A 104 -5.27 -17.39 3.16
C ASN A 104 -4.15 -16.83 2.27
N LEU A 105 -4.45 -16.50 1.03
CA LEU A 105 -3.47 -15.88 0.12
C LEU A 105 -3.12 -14.46 0.56
N HIS A 106 -4.11 -13.65 0.94
CA HIS A 106 -3.91 -12.28 1.40
C HIS A 106 -3.00 -12.21 2.61
N ASP A 107 -3.27 -12.99 3.66
CA ASP A 107 -2.52 -12.98 4.91
C ASP A 107 -1.18 -13.74 4.84
N GLY A 108 -1.04 -14.62 3.85
CA GLY A 108 0.17 -15.41 3.59
C GLY A 108 1.03 -14.82 2.47
N GLU A 109 0.86 -15.36 1.27
CA GLU A 109 1.72 -15.05 0.11
C GLU A 109 1.70 -13.57 -0.29
N TYR A 110 0.53 -12.92 -0.20
CA TYR A 110 0.37 -11.52 -0.63
C TYR A 110 0.73 -10.50 0.44
N HIS A 111 0.78 -10.87 1.72
CA HIS A 111 1.09 -9.94 2.81
C HIS A 111 2.37 -9.13 2.58
N PRO A 112 3.55 -9.71 2.26
CA PRO A 112 4.75 -8.92 2.01
C PRO A 112 4.63 -8.04 0.75
N ARG A 113 3.86 -8.46 -0.26
CA ARG A 113 3.61 -7.67 -1.46
C ARG A 113 2.72 -6.45 -1.16
N ILE A 114 1.71 -6.63 -0.31
CA ILE A 114 0.84 -5.55 0.19
C ILE A 114 1.67 -4.51 0.95
N VAL A 115 2.49 -4.96 1.89
CA VAL A 115 3.37 -4.06 2.68
C VAL A 115 4.29 -3.26 1.77
N ASN A 116 4.91 -3.90 0.77
CA ASN A 116 5.77 -3.23 -0.20
C ASN A 116 5.01 -2.23 -1.09
N ALA A 117 3.80 -2.57 -1.51
CA ALA A 117 2.94 -1.68 -2.31
C ALA A 117 2.54 -0.42 -1.52
N LEU A 118 2.09 -0.59 -0.29
CA LEU A 118 1.77 0.51 0.62
C LEU A 118 3.00 1.37 0.94
N CYS A 119 4.17 0.75 1.12
CA CYS A 119 5.43 1.46 1.30
C CYS A 119 5.77 2.29 0.06
N SER A 120 5.59 1.76 -1.14
CA SER A 120 5.84 2.50 -2.39
C SER A 120 4.92 3.70 -2.54
N ASP A 121 3.64 3.60 -2.21
CA ASP A 121 2.71 4.74 -2.17
C ASP A 121 3.16 5.80 -1.14
N ALA A 122 3.53 5.37 0.07
CA ALA A 122 4.03 6.28 1.10
C ALA A 122 5.32 6.99 0.67
N GLU A 123 6.27 6.28 0.05
CA GLU A 123 7.50 6.86 -0.48
C GLU A 123 7.24 7.87 -1.59
N ASN A 124 6.44 7.50 -2.59
CA ASN A 124 6.09 8.39 -3.69
C ASN A 124 5.49 9.69 -3.18
N TYR A 125 4.58 9.60 -2.20
CA TYR A 125 4.00 10.77 -1.56
C TYR A 125 5.04 11.58 -0.78
N CYS A 126 5.80 10.95 0.10
CA CYS A 126 6.77 11.63 0.96
C CYS A 126 7.87 12.32 0.14
N TYR A 127 8.42 11.65 -0.89
CA TYR A 127 9.44 12.26 -1.75
C TYR A 127 8.89 13.41 -2.57
N SER A 128 7.71 13.28 -3.17
CA SER A 128 7.14 14.33 -4.02
C SER A 128 6.67 15.54 -3.24
N MET A 129 6.01 15.32 -2.10
CA MET A 129 5.31 16.38 -1.37
C MET A 129 6.08 16.95 -0.19
N VAL A 130 7.03 16.20 0.38
CA VAL A 130 7.76 16.62 1.59
C VAL A 130 9.25 16.70 1.37
N LEU A 131 9.90 15.59 1.05
CA LEU A 131 11.37 15.51 1.02
C LEU A 131 11.99 16.38 -0.08
N ASN A 132 11.38 16.41 -1.26
CA ASN A 132 11.80 17.23 -2.40
C ASN A 132 11.07 18.59 -2.47
N TYR A 133 10.23 18.92 -1.46
CA TYR A 133 9.52 20.18 -1.46
C TYR A 133 10.51 21.35 -1.32
N ASN A 134 10.51 22.25 -2.30
CA ASN A 134 11.41 23.38 -2.35
C ASN A 134 10.61 24.70 -2.38
N PHE A 135 10.60 25.38 -1.25
CA PHE A 135 9.95 26.67 -1.06
C PHE A 135 10.43 27.75 -2.05
N VAL A 136 11.75 27.87 -2.25
CA VAL A 136 12.33 28.92 -3.09
C VAL A 136 11.89 28.80 -4.54
N LYS A 137 11.82 27.58 -5.06
CA LYS A 137 11.37 27.33 -6.44
C LYS A 137 9.89 27.65 -6.67
N ARG A 138 9.06 27.59 -5.63
CA ARG A 138 7.60 27.79 -5.72
C ARG A 138 7.17 29.23 -5.48
N ARG A 139 8.08 30.15 -5.08
CA ARG A 139 7.81 31.56 -4.79
C ARG A 139 6.62 31.77 -3.83
N GLU A 140 6.44 30.86 -2.89
CA GLU A 140 5.34 30.92 -1.90
C GLU A 140 5.73 31.81 -0.71
N THR A 141 4.74 32.40 -0.07
CA THR A 141 4.97 33.10 1.20
C THR A 141 5.29 32.08 2.31
N LEU A 142 6.05 32.52 3.33
CA LEU A 142 6.43 31.64 4.44
C LEU A 142 5.22 31.02 5.17
N VAL A 143 4.14 31.80 5.30
CA VAL A 143 2.89 31.33 5.95
C VAL A 143 2.24 30.21 5.13
N VAL A 144 2.07 30.41 3.82
CA VAL A 144 1.50 29.43 2.92
C VAL A 144 2.37 28.16 2.86
N TYR A 145 3.69 28.34 2.81
CA TYR A 145 4.63 27.24 2.86
C TYR A 145 4.46 26.40 4.13
N ASN A 146 4.46 27.06 5.31
CA ASN A 146 4.36 26.33 6.58
C ASN A 146 3.05 25.56 6.72
N GLN A 147 1.93 26.14 6.27
CA GLN A 147 0.63 25.49 6.29
C GLN A 147 0.59 24.27 5.37
N LYS A 148 1.01 24.43 4.10
CA LYS A 148 1.07 23.33 3.12
C LYS A 148 2.03 22.24 3.56
N PHE A 149 3.24 22.62 3.98
CA PHE A 149 4.24 21.67 4.44
C PHE A 149 3.75 20.88 5.65
N GLY A 150 3.10 21.54 6.63
CA GLY A 150 2.54 20.87 7.80
C GLY A 150 1.49 19.82 7.42
N ASN A 151 0.61 20.13 6.46
CA ASN A 151 -0.39 19.20 5.98
C ASN A 151 0.24 18.02 5.22
N PHE A 152 1.16 18.29 4.29
CA PHE A 152 1.85 17.25 3.55
C PHE A 152 2.68 16.33 4.47
N TYR A 153 3.37 16.92 5.44
CA TYR A 153 4.12 16.16 6.43
C TYR A 153 3.23 15.23 7.24
N ARG A 154 2.08 15.73 7.73
CA ARG A 154 1.12 14.91 8.49
C ARG A 154 0.60 13.76 7.66
N THR A 155 0.12 14.03 6.44
CA THR A 155 -0.36 12.97 5.53
C THR A 155 0.73 11.94 5.23
N GLY A 156 1.99 12.38 5.05
CA GLY A 156 3.11 11.46 4.85
C GLY A 156 3.36 10.57 6.06
N ILE A 157 3.30 11.12 7.27
CA ILE A 157 3.43 10.35 8.51
C ILE A 157 2.27 9.36 8.67
N ASP A 158 1.02 9.76 8.37
CA ASP A 158 -0.15 8.89 8.45
C ASP A 158 0.00 7.69 7.50
N LYS A 159 0.46 7.91 6.27
CA LYS A 159 0.75 6.83 5.31
C LYS A 159 1.84 5.88 5.83
N ILE A 160 2.94 6.40 6.36
CA ILE A 160 4.02 5.60 6.96
C ILE A 160 3.49 4.76 8.14
N GLN A 161 2.72 5.37 9.04
CA GLN A 161 2.13 4.67 10.18
C GLN A 161 1.18 3.57 9.74
N TYR A 162 0.42 3.80 8.67
CA TYR A 162 -0.45 2.78 8.10
C TYR A 162 0.34 1.56 7.61
N VAL A 163 1.48 1.74 6.93
CA VAL A 163 2.37 0.63 6.55
C VAL A 163 2.90 -0.11 7.78
N LEU A 164 3.34 0.63 8.81
CA LEU A 164 3.89 0.05 10.04
C LEU A 164 2.86 -0.69 10.90
N GLN A 165 1.56 -0.48 10.68
CA GLN A 165 0.49 -1.31 11.27
C GLN A 165 0.46 -2.72 10.63
N TRP A 166 0.85 -2.85 9.36
CA TRP A 166 0.95 -4.13 8.66
C TRP A 166 2.24 -4.87 9.00
N ASP A 167 3.35 -4.15 9.03
CA ASP A 167 4.67 -4.68 9.42
C ASP A 167 5.47 -3.60 10.16
N SER A 168 5.51 -3.72 11.49
CA SER A 168 6.22 -2.77 12.37
C SER A 168 7.74 -2.79 12.20
N ASN A 169 8.29 -3.83 11.57
CA ASN A 169 9.72 -4.04 11.34
C ASN A 169 10.12 -3.84 9.87
N HIS A 170 9.22 -3.34 9.03
CA HIS A 170 9.52 -3.10 7.62
C HIS A 170 10.62 -2.03 7.47
N VAL A 171 11.83 -2.49 7.20
CA VAL A 171 13.06 -1.66 7.22
C VAL A 171 12.95 -0.44 6.31
N ARG A 172 12.46 -0.61 5.10
CA ARG A 172 12.31 0.48 4.12
C ARG A 172 11.37 1.58 4.64
N THR A 173 10.28 1.21 5.30
CA THR A 173 9.33 2.16 5.91
C THR A 173 9.93 2.86 7.14
N LEU A 174 10.70 2.15 7.95
CA LEU A 174 11.42 2.74 9.10
C LEU A 174 12.45 3.76 8.62
N LEU A 175 13.19 3.47 7.56
CA LEU A 175 14.13 4.44 6.96
C LEU A 175 13.40 5.68 6.45
N LEU A 176 12.26 5.52 5.77
CA LEU A 176 11.44 6.65 5.33
C LEU A 176 10.93 7.49 6.51
N LEU A 177 10.50 6.83 7.61
CA LEU A 177 10.08 7.53 8.83
C LEU A 177 11.21 8.38 9.41
N ALA A 178 12.41 7.83 9.52
CA ALA A 178 13.57 8.55 10.02
C ALA A 178 13.93 9.75 9.13
N GLU A 179 13.91 9.60 7.81
CA GLU A 179 14.13 10.70 6.86
C GLU A 179 13.06 11.79 7.00
N MET A 180 11.80 11.41 7.17
CA MET A 180 10.71 12.36 7.43
C MET A 180 10.92 13.12 8.73
N MET A 181 11.33 12.45 9.81
CA MET A 181 11.65 13.09 11.09
C MET A 181 12.83 14.07 10.97
N MET A 182 13.83 13.76 10.12
CA MET A 182 14.95 14.63 9.82
C MET A 182 14.57 15.84 8.96
N LYS A 183 13.47 15.74 8.19
CA LYS A 183 12.97 16.84 7.38
C LYS A 183 12.12 17.77 8.25
N HIS A 184 12.65 18.90 8.58
CA HIS A 184 11.95 19.93 9.34
C HIS A 184 12.08 21.29 8.66
N ASN A 185 11.22 22.20 9.05
CA ASN A 185 11.28 23.57 8.56
C ASN A 185 12.62 24.22 8.95
N LYS A 186 13.45 24.50 7.95
CA LYS A 186 14.74 25.16 8.13
C LYS A 186 14.64 26.64 8.58
N PHE A 187 13.44 27.16 8.83
CA PHE A 187 13.19 28.57 9.10
C PHE A 187 13.14 28.94 10.59
N GLY A 188 13.78 28.17 11.45
CA GLY A 188 14.02 28.58 12.83
C GLY A 188 15.49 28.99 13.01
N ILE A 189 15.74 30.26 13.34
CA ILE A 189 17.07 30.77 13.59
C ILE A 189 17.66 30.19 14.90
N LEU A 190 16.82 29.70 15.79
CA LEU A 190 17.23 29.11 17.06
C LEU A 190 16.94 27.62 17.09
N PRO A 191 17.90 26.80 17.53
CA PRO A 191 17.70 25.40 17.77
C PRO A 191 16.67 25.21 18.89
N SER A 192 15.44 24.88 18.52
CA SER A 192 14.38 24.63 19.50
C SER A 192 14.58 23.25 20.17
N LEU A 193 14.16 23.12 21.44
CA LEU A 193 14.14 21.83 22.14
C LEU A 193 13.36 20.76 21.36
N SER A 194 12.35 21.18 20.60
CA SER A 194 11.59 20.30 19.72
C SER A 194 12.44 19.67 18.61
N LEU A 195 13.47 20.35 18.13
CA LEU A 195 14.39 19.84 17.12
C LEU A 195 15.32 18.76 17.68
N LEU A 196 15.84 18.98 18.91
CA LEU A 196 16.66 17.97 19.59
C LEU A 196 15.86 16.69 19.85
N LYS A 197 14.59 16.81 20.23
CA LYS A 197 13.69 15.65 20.39
C LYS A 197 13.52 14.89 19.07
N LYS A 198 13.23 15.61 17.96
CA LYS A 198 13.09 14.99 16.64
C LYS A 198 14.35 14.23 16.20
N TYR A 199 15.53 14.77 16.43
CA TYR A 199 16.78 14.07 16.14
C TYR A 199 16.96 12.83 17.00
N LYS A 200 16.57 12.87 18.26
CA LYS A 200 16.59 11.70 19.14
C LYS A 200 15.60 10.63 18.67
N ASP A 201 14.39 11.05 18.27
CA ASP A 201 13.37 10.13 17.75
C ASP A 201 13.83 9.47 16.44
N ALA A 202 14.40 10.24 15.50
CA ALA A 202 14.97 9.72 14.27
C ALA A 202 16.15 8.75 14.52
N GLU A 203 17.03 9.06 15.48
CA GLU A 203 18.12 8.20 15.88
C GLU A 203 17.63 6.85 16.42
N ASN A 204 16.57 6.86 17.24
CA ASN A 204 15.96 5.64 17.76
C ASN A 204 15.43 4.75 16.63
N VAL A 205 14.82 5.36 15.61
CA VAL A 205 14.33 4.63 14.42
C VAL A 205 15.51 4.04 13.62
N TYR A 206 16.59 4.80 13.39
CA TYR A 206 17.78 4.25 12.71
C TYR A 206 18.43 3.12 13.53
N GLN A 207 18.46 3.23 14.85
CA GLN A 207 18.95 2.15 15.72
C GLN A 207 18.04 0.92 15.67
N GLN A 208 16.71 1.10 15.51
CA GLN A 208 15.80 -0.02 15.26
C GLN A 208 16.14 -0.71 13.94
N VAL A 209 16.37 0.05 12.87
CA VAL A 209 16.82 -0.52 11.59
C VAL A 209 18.12 -1.29 11.75
N LEU A 210 19.12 -0.76 12.47
CA LEU A 210 20.40 -1.45 12.68
C LEU A 210 20.28 -2.71 13.56
N ARG A 211 19.25 -2.82 14.39
CA ARG A 211 18.95 -4.09 15.08
C ARG A 211 18.43 -5.16 14.14
N LEU A 212 17.69 -4.77 13.11
CA LEU A 212 17.16 -5.67 12.07
C LEU A 212 18.21 -5.99 11.01
N GLU A 213 18.95 -4.96 10.58
CA GLU A 213 19.97 -5.01 9.54
C GLU A 213 21.24 -4.28 10.03
N PRO A 214 22.17 -4.94 10.73
CA PRO A 214 23.33 -4.28 11.34
C PRO A 214 24.27 -3.56 10.36
N THR A 215 24.26 -3.96 9.09
CA THR A 215 25.11 -3.37 8.03
C THR A 215 24.37 -2.37 7.13
N ASN A 216 23.17 -1.95 7.49
CA ASN A 216 22.39 -1.02 6.69
C ASN A 216 23.07 0.35 6.59
N GLN A 217 23.61 0.64 5.40
CA GLN A 217 24.38 1.85 5.15
C GLN A 217 23.57 3.14 5.27
N PHE A 218 22.28 3.10 4.93
CA PHE A 218 21.40 4.28 5.05
C PHE A 218 21.18 4.66 6.51
N ALA A 219 20.97 3.67 7.38
CA ALA A 219 20.82 3.89 8.82
C ALA A 219 22.13 4.41 9.45
N LEU A 220 23.28 3.83 9.11
CA LEU A 220 24.59 4.29 9.56
C LEU A 220 24.85 5.74 9.15
N GLN A 221 24.63 6.09 7.90
CA GLN A 221 24.77 7.45 7.40
C GLN A 221 23.76 8.41 8.06
N GLY A 222 22.54 7.94 8.36
CA GLY A 222 21.53 8.69 9.07
C GLY A 222 22.00 9.12 10.46
N ILE A 223 22.57 8.19 11.24
CA ILE A 223 23.14 8.48 12.57
C ILE A 223 24.29 9.49 12.46
N VAL A 224 25.22 9.31 11.53
CA VAL A 224 26.32 10.28 11.31
C VAL A 224 25.80 11.67 10.97
N ARG A 225 24.73 11.78 10.16
CA ARG A 225 24.08 13.06 9.84
C ARG A 225 23.49 13.71 11.09
N ILE A 226 22.88 12.95 12.00
CA ILE A 226 22.33 13.43 13.25
C ILE A 226 23.44 13.94 14.16
N GLU A 227 24.52 13.20 14.32
CA GLU A 227 25.68 13.61 15.14
C GLU A 227 26.29 14.91 14.65
N LYS A 228 26.51 15.05 13.34
CA LYS A 228 26.99 16.30 12.71
C LYS A 228 26.02 17.46 12.99
N ALA A 229 24.71 17.24 12.84
CA ALA A 229 23.70 18.28 13.11
C ALA A 229 23.71 18.71 14.57
N ARG A 230 23.82 17.78 15.52
CA ARG A 230 23.96 18.07 16.96
C ARG A 230 25.23 18.85 17.29
N MET A 231 26.34 18.50 16.65
CA MET A 231 27.61 19.22 16.82
C MET A 231 27.48 20.68 16.36
N VAL A 232 26.92 20.91 15.17
CA VAL A 232 26.67 22.26 14.63
C VAL A 232 25.77 23.07 15.58
N MET A 233 24.71 22.45 16.13
CA MET A 233 23.83 23.13 17.09
C MET A 233 24.56 23.50 18.37
N LYS A 234 25.41 22.63 18.93
CA LYS A 234 26.21 22.93 20.14
C LYS A 234 27.15 24.11 19.89
N ILE A 235 27.84 24.14 18.74
CA ILE A 235 28.74 25.24 18.37
C ILE A 235 27.95 26.52 18.20
N SER A 236 26.83 26.52 17.50
CA SER A 236 25.98 27.70 17.30
C SER A 236 25.44 28.25 18.63
N SER A 237 25.01 27.36 19.55
CA SER A 237 24.55 27.75 20.88
C SER A 237 25.66 28.41 21.71
N ALA A 238 26.88 27.87 21.63
CA ALA A 238 28.04 28.44 22.34
C ALA A 238 28.40 29.83 21.80
N ILE A 239 28.37 30.01 20.46
CA ILE A 239 28.64 31.32 19.84
C ILE A 239 27.57 32.35 20.24
N ILE A 240 26.27 31.98 20.17
CA ILE A 240 25.18 32.85 20.53
C ILE A 240 25.25 33.23 22.02
N GLY A 241 25.50 32.23 22.88
CA GLY A 241 25.67 32.44 24.32
C GLY A 241 26.84 33.36 24.65
N GLY A 242 27.97 33.17 23.98
CA GLY A 242 29.14 34.05 24.11
C GLY A 242 28.87 35.47 23.65
N PHE A 243 28.17 35.63 22.52
CA PHE A 243 27.77 36.97 22.03
C PHE A 243 26.82 37.68 22.97
N VAL A 244 25.78 37.00 23.47
CA VAL A 244 24.83 37.56 24.46
C VAL A 244 25.57 37.96 25.74
N PHE A 245 26.47 37.15 26.25
CA PHE A 245 27.28 37.43 27.41
C PHE A 245 28.17 38.68 27.20
N PHE A 246 28.81 38.76 26.02
CA PHE A 246 29.63 39.92 25.66
C PHE A 246 28.82 41.21 25.60
N VAL A 247 27.63 41.17 24.98
CA VAL A 247 26.73 42.36 24.92
C VAL A 247 26.26 42.75 26.31
N LEU A 248 25.98 41.83 27.23
CA LEU A 248 25.62 42.11 28.61
C LEU A 248 26.75 42.77 29.36
N ILE A 249 28.00 42.36 29.18
CA ILE A 249 29.17 43.01 29.80
C ILE A 249 29.30 44.44 29.30
N LEU A 250 29.16 44.67 27.99
CA LEU A 250 29.24 46.03 27.43
C LEU A 250 28.10 46.96 27.90
N ALA A 251 26.95 46.40 28.29
CA ALA A 251 25.83 47.18 28.80
C ALA A 251 25.95 47.55 30.29
N ILE A 252 26.90 46.91 31.02
CA ILE A 252 27.14 47.13 32.45
C ILE A 252 28.35 48.10 32.69
N VAL A 253 29.23 48.19 31.70
CA VAL A 253 30.38 49.11 31.70
C VAL A 253 30.01 50.42 31.07
#